data_e4572b8ea9c0a84b9c90179c9c58da7d
#
_entry.id   e4572b8ea9c0a84b9c90179c9c58da7d
#
_cell.length_a   1.000
_cell.length_b   1.000
_cell.length_c   1.000
_cell.angle_alpha   90.00
_cell.angle_beta   90.00
_cell.angle_gamma   90.00
#
_symmetry.space_group_name_H-M   'P 1'
#
loop_
_entity.id
_entity.type
_entity.pdbx_description
1 polymer ?
#
loop_
_entity_poly.entity_id
_entity_poly.type
_entity_poly.pdbx_seq_one_letter_code
_entity_poly.pdbx_strand_id
1 'polypeptide(L)'
;MNKLQNQSIHEYHLNLHEPSKQQFKIYEMHSYLKDHGEKASKPHIHSYYQIIWFKKGKGRHFVDFKEYEVTDNSLFFIAKNQVHYFDDSKDYHGVIIVFNESFIVQKDSEVEFFLKCNIFKNPYQKPSCGVGKDMDSILDQYLALINLELNHEDDFGQGELLRMYLRAFLVQV
;
A
#
# COMPACT_ATOMS: atom_id res chain seq x y z
N MET A 1 11.07 32.74 -21.88
CA MET A 1 10.15 31.66 -22.32
C MET A 1 10.53 30.41 -21.58
N ASN A 2 9.85 30.13 -20.45
CA ASN A 2 10.10 28.95 -19.63
C ASN A 2 9.55 27.73 -20.34
N LYS A 3 10.44 26.80 -20.71
CA LYS A 3 10.05 25.45 -21.09
C LYS A 3 9.53 24.75 -19.82
N LEU A 4 8.22 24.79 -19.60
CA LEU A 4 7.55 23.79 -18.78
C LEU A 4 7.78 22.43 -19.47
N GLN A 5 8.77 21.69 -19.01
CA GLN A 5 8.92 20.29 -19.37
C GLN A 5 7.65 19.60 -18.86
N ASN A 6 6.85 19.09 -19.78
CA ASN A 6 5.77 18.15 -19.52
C ASN A 6 6.38 16.89 -18.91
N GLN A 7 6.61 16.85 -17.61
CA GLN A 7 6.95 15.62 -16.93
C GLN A 7 5.66 14.82 -16.85
N SER A 8 5.50 13.85 -17.72
CA SER A 8 4.42 12.89 -17.64
C SER A 8 4.55 12.13 -16.31
N ILE A 9 3.49 12.11 -15.51
CA ILE A 9 3.42 11.30 -14.30
C ILE A 9 3.51 9.84 -14.73
N HIS A 10 4.47 9.11 -14.15
CA HIS A 10 4.68 7.70 -14.48
C HIS A 10 3.64 6.83 -13.77
N GLU A 11 3.10 5.85 -14.49
CA GLU A 11 2.16 4.87 -13.93
C GLU A 11 2.84 3.52 -13.78
N TYR A 12 2.71 2.92 -12.59
CA TYR A 12 3.20 1.58 -12.28
C TYR A 12 2.05 0.58 -12.19
N HIS A 13 2.33 -0.66 -12.61
CA HIS A 13 1.35 -1.74 -12.65
C HIS A 13 1.82 -2.96 -11.86
N LEU A 14 0.88 -3.68 -11.26
CA LEU A 14 1.13 -4.95 -10.59
C LEU A 14 0.64 -6.09 -11.50
N ASN A 15 1.58 -6.84 -12.09
CA ASN A 15 1.30 -8.03 -12.92
C ASN A 15 0.25 -7.80 -14.02
N LEU A 16 0.27 -6.62 -14.66
CA LEU A 16 -0.73 -6.18 -15.66
C LEU A 16 -0.94 -7.19 -16.79
N HIS A 17 0.14 -7.81 -17.27
CA HIS A 17 0.12 -8.77 -18.38
C HIS A 17 0.15 -10.23 -17.93
N GLU A 18 0.05 -10.49 -16.65
CA GLU A 18 0.18 -11.82 -16.05
C GLU A 18 -0.96 -12.03 -15.02
N PRO A 19 -2.22 -12.13 -15.49
CA PRO A 19 -3.37 -12.25 -14.59
C PRO A 19 -3.38 -13.53 -13.76
N SER A 20 -2.63 -14.56 -14.18
CA SER A 20 -2.43 -15.79 -13.43
C SER A 20 -1.46 -15.64 -12.25
N LYS A 21 -0.62 -14.59 -12.25
CA LYS A 21 0.24 -14.30 -11.12
C LYS A 21 -0.57 -13.68 -9.99
N GLN A 22 -0.08 -13.91 -8.79
CA GLN A 22 -0.67 -13.37 -7.58
C GLN A 22 -0.77 -11.83 -7.67
N GLN A 23 -2.00 -11.33 -7.54
CA GLN A 23 -2.32 -9.89 -7.64
C GLN A 23 -2.17 -9.19 -6.28
N PHE A 24 -1.19 -9.63 -5.49
CA PHE A 24 -0.87 -9.18 -4.13
C PHE A 24 0.63 -9.33 -3.87
N LYS A 25 1.26 -8.34 -3.24
CA LYS A 25 2.67 -8.39 -2.80
C LYS A 25 2.86 -7.59 -1.52
N ILE A 26 3.88 -7.99 -0.75
CA ILE A 26 4.42 -7.21 0.36
C ILE A 26 5.90 -6.93 0.08
N TYR A 27 6.32 -5.71 0.38
CA TYR A 27 7.72 -5.31 0.34
C TYR A 27 8.15 -4.83 1.72
N GLU A 28 9.36 -5.22 2.13
CA GLU A 28 10.04 -4.55 3.22
C GLU A 28 10.46 -3.15 2.74
N MET A 29 10.10 -2.12 3.51
CA MET A 29 10.18 -0.74 3.05
C MET A 29 11.61 -0.26 2.79
N HIS A 30 12.56 -0.59 3.68
CA HIS A 30 13.96 -0.16 3.53
C HIS A 30 14.57 -0.75 2.26
N SER A 31 14.38 -2.03 2.01
CA SER A 31 14.85 -2.71 0.79
C SER A 31 14.19 -2.13 -0.46
N TYR A 32 12.88 -1.89 -0.40
CA TYR A 32 12.14 -1.29 -1.51
C TYR A 32 12.68 0.11 -1.87
N LEU A 33 12.90 0.95 -0.88
CA LEU A 33 13.42 2.31 -1.12
C LEU A 33 14.88 2.31 -1.54
N LYS A 34 15.67 1.35 -1.09
CA LYS A 34 17.04 1.16 -1.59
C LYS A 34 17.06 0.86 -3.08
N ASP A 35 16.17 0.00 -3.56
CA ASP A 35 16.15 -0.46 -4.96
C ASP A 35 15.37 0.48 -5.88
N HIS A 36 14.35 1.15 -5.37
CA HIS A 36 13.42 1.96 -6.15
C HIS A 36 13.31 3.43 -5.72
N GLY A 37 14.07 3.88 -4.72
CA GLY A 37 13.91 5.18 -4.07
C GLY A 37 13.99 6.36 -5.04
N GLU A 38 14.87 6.31 -6.06
CA GLU A 38 14.93 7.37 -7.08
C GLU A 38 13.61 7.57 -7.85
N LYS A 39 12.88 6.47 -8.10
CA LYS A 39 11.57 6.51 -8.75
C LYS A 39 10.46 6.84 -7.76
N ALA A 40 10.53 6.27 -6.56
CA ALA A 40 9.55 6.45 -5.51
C ALA A 40 9.54 7.87 -4.92
N SER A 41 10.63 8.64 -5.03
CA SER A 41 10.71 10.05 -4.63
C SER A 41 10.21 11.03 -5.70
N LYS A 42 9.80 10.56 -6.87
CA LYS A 42 9.19 11.39 -7.92
C LYS A 42 7.68 11.16 -7.94
N PRO A 43 6.87 12.20 -8.27
CA PRO A 43 5.42 12.04 -8.41
C PRO A 43 5.07 10.92 -9.39
N HIS A 44 4.28 9.94 -8.94
CA HIS A 44 3.85 8.80 -9.72
C HIS A 44 2.46 8.32 -9.29
N ILE A 45 1.84 7.46 -10.09
CA ILE A 45 0.56 6.80 -9.80
C ILE A 45 0.69 5.29 -9.97
N HIS A 46 -0.28 4.57 -9.44
CA HIS A 46 -0.38 3.12 -9.57
C HIS A 46 -1.76 2.70 -10.10
N SER A 47 -1.82 1.62 -10.88
CA SER A 47 -3.08 0.97 -11.26
C SER A 47 -3.65 0.06 -10.16
N TYR A 48 -3.01 -0.01 -9.00
CA TYR A 48 -3.34 -0.87 -7.87
C TYR A 48 -3.47 -0.06 -6.57
N TYR A 49 -3.98 -0.68 -5.51
CA TYR A 49 -4.05 -0.11 -4.16
C TYR A 49 -2.75 -0.36 -3.40
N GLN A 50 -2.39 0.58 -2.54
CA GLN A 50 -1.19 0.48 -1.73
C GLN A 50 -1.48 0.89 -0.29
N ILE A 51 -0.95 0.10 0.66
CA ILE A 51 -0.91 0.43 2.07
C ILE A 51 0.56 0.60 2.42
N ILE A 52 0.94 1.76 2.95
CA ILE A 52 2.30 2.07 3.37
C ILE A 52 2.30 2.23 4.88
N TRP A 53 2.93 1.30 5.59
CA TRP A 53 3.05 1.37 7.03
C TRP A 53 4.47 1.69 7.46
N PHE A 54 4.69 2.92 7.89
CA PHE A 54 5.93 3.38 8.49
C PHE A 54 5.98 2.94 9.95
N LYS A 55 6.66 1.83 10.24
CA LYS A 55 6.88 1.36 11.61
C LYS A 55 7.82 2.28 12.36
N LYS A 56 8.87 2.76 11.68
CA LYS A 56 9.83 3.75 12.17
C LYS A 56 10.23 4.69 11.05
N GLY A 57 10.45 5.94 11.43
CA GLY A 57 10.98 6.95 10.55
C GLY A 57 10.38 8.32 10.81
N LYS A 58 11.08 9.34 10.36
CA LYS A 58 10.63 10.74 10.39
C LYS A 58 10.89 11.38 9.04
N GLY A 59 9.89 12.04 8.51
CA GLY A 59 10.00 12.71 7.22
C GLY A 59 8.63 13.09 6.69
N ARG A 60 8.47 13.01 5.39
CA ARG A 60 7.26 13.45 4.69
C ARG A 60 6.87 12.48 3.59
N HIS A 61 5.57 12.27 3.46
CA HIS A 61 4.99 11.58 2.34
C HIS A 61 3.99 12.50 1.64
N PHE A 62 4.02 12.53 0.33
CA PHE A 62 3.19 13.42 -0.46
C PHE A 62 2.08 12.62 -1.13
N VAL A 63 0.83 13.11 -1.00
CA VAL A 63 -0.35 12.50 -1.62
C VAL A 63 -1.18 13.61 -2.25
N ASP A 64 -1.49 13.50 -3.53
CA ASP A 64 -2.20 14.53 -4.32
C ASP A 64 -1.57 15.93 -4.18
N PHE A 65 -0.22 15.96 -4.21
CA PHE A 65 0.60 17.16 -4.04
C PHE A 65 0.45 17.86 -2.69
N LYS A 66 -0.17 17.21 -1.70
CA LYS A 66 -0.22 17.68 -0.31
C LYS A 66 0.82 16.92 0.51
N GLU A 67 1.46 17.65 1.40
CA GLU A 67 2.46 17.14 2.31
C GLU A 67 1.81 16.59 3.57
N TYR A 68 2.25 15.40 3.98
CA TYR A 68 1.85 14.75 5.22
C TYR A 68 3.09 14.35 6.01
N GLU A 69 3.09 14.65 7.29
CA GLU A 69 4.16 14.24 8.19
C GLU A 69 4.15 12.73 8.38
N VAL A 70 5.34 12.12 8.31
CA VAL A 70 5.58 10.72 8.65
C VAL A 70 6.23 10.67 10.03
N THR A 71 5.63 9.90 10.91
CA THR A 71 6.15 9.57 12.24
C THR A 71 6.11 8.05 12.44
N ASP A 72 6.72 7.56 13.52
CA ASP A 72 6.61 6.15 13.88
C ASP A 72 5.13 5.72 13.95
N ASN A 73 4.84 4.56 13.39
CA ASN A 73 3.50 3.97 13.26
C ASN A 73 2.50 4.81 12.44
N SER A 74 2.97 5.57 11.46
CA SER A 74 2.12 6.20 10.45
C SER A 74 1.71 5.21 9.36
N LEU A 75 0.42 5.16 9.07
CA LEU A 75 -0.17 4.28 8.06
C LEU A 75 -0.82 5.13 6.96
N PHE A 76 -0.50 4.87 5.70
CA PHE A 76 -1.06 5.56 4.54
C PHE A 76 -1.81 4.59 3.63
N PHE A 77 -2.92 5.06 3.07
CA PHE A 77 -3.74 4.34 2.10
C PHE A 77 -3.75 5.09 0.79
N ILE A 78 -3.16 4.50 -0.25
CA ILE A 78 -3.05 5.10 -1.57
C ILE A 78 -3.98 4.36 -2.52
N ALA A 79 -4.94 5.10 -3.09
CA ALA A 79 -5.88 4.57 -4.07
C ALA A 79 -5.25 4.43 -5.46
N LYS A 80 -5.93 3.69 -6.34
CA LYS A 80 -5.58 3.66 -7.76
C LYS A 80 -5.60 5.07 -8.35
N ASN A 81 -4.63 5.37 -9.20
CA ASN A 81 -4.48 6.66 -9.91
C ASN A 81 -4.26 7.87 -8.98
N GLN A 82 -4.01 7.65 -7.70
CA GLN A 82 -3.68 8.72 -6.77
C GLN A 82 -2.19 9.05 -6.86
N VAL A 83 -1.87 10.33 -7.04
CA VAL A 83 -0.47 10.78 -7.12
C VAL A 83 0.15 10.72 -5.75
N HIS A 84 1.30 10.04 -5.63
CA HIS A 84 2.05 10.07 -4.39
C HIS A 84 3.56 9.94 -4.63
N TYR A 85 4.35 10.26 -3.61
CA TYR A 85 5.80 10.07 -3.62
C TYR A 85 6.36 10.26 -2.21
N PHE A 86 7.51 9.62 -1.95
CA PHE A 86 8.28 9.77 -0.73
C PHE A 86 9.16 11.02 -0.81
N ASP A 87 9.57 11.56 0.32
CA ASP A 87 10.70 12.49 0.36
C ASP A 87 12.03 11.73 0.13
N ASP A 88 13.13 12.46 0.17
CA ASP A 88 14.48 11.88 -0.04
C ASP A 88 15.03 11.14 1.19
N SER A 89 14.26 11.00 2.26
CA SER A 89 14.67 10.24 3.45
C SER A 89 14.80 8.76 3.12
N LYS A 90 15.88 8.14 3.59
CA LYS A 90 16.16 6.71 3.37
C LYS A 90 16.00 5.87 4.64
N ASP A 91 15.69 6.51 5.77
CA ASP A 91 15.65 5.86 7.09
C ASP A 91 14.23 5.42 7.49
N TYR A 92 13.41 5.05 6.50
CA TYR A 92 12.10 4.49 6.73
C TYR A 92 12.19 2.97 6.89
N HIS A 93 11.55 2.47 7.94
CA HIS A 93 11.36 1.04 8.17
C HIS A 93 9.87 0.72 8.29
N GLY A 94 9.47 -0.40 7.72
CA GLY A 94 8.08 -0.80 7.72
C GLY A 94 7.75 -1.69 6.54
N VAL A 95 6.51 -1.65 6.10
CA VAL A 95 6.03 -2.50 5.02
C VAL A 95 5.21 -1.70 4.00
N ILE A 96 5.27 -2.16 2.76
CA ILE A 96 4.44 -1.68 1.66
C ILE A 96 3.63 -2.88 1.17
N ILE A 97 2.31 -2.84 1.33
CA ILE A 97 1.39 -3.85 0.85
C ILE A 97 0.75 -3.32 -0.43
N VAL A 98 0.79 -4.09 -1.51
CA VAL A 98 0.18 -3.72 -2.78
C VAL A 98 -0.76 -4.82 -3.27
N PHE A 99 -1.92 -4.44 -3.81
CA PHE A 99 -2.89 -5.39 -4.33
C PHE A 99 -3.80 -4.78 -5.40
N ASN A 100 -4.19 -5.60 -6.36
CA ASN A 100 -5.23 -5.25 -7.31
C ASN A 100 -6.63 -5.46 -6.73
N GLU A 101 -7.62 -4.73 -7.23
CA GLU A 101 -9.01 -4.90 -6.83
C GLU A 101 -9.50 -6.35 -7.03
N SER A 102 -9.10 -6.99 -8.13
CA SER A 102 -9.42 -8.39 -8.43
C SER A 102 -8.89 -9.38 -7.41
N PHE A 103 -7.88 -9.01 -6.61
CA PHE A 103 -7.40 -9.85 -5.51
C PHE A 103 -8.37 -9.87 -4.33
N ILE A 104 -8.92 -8.71 -3.95
CA ILE A 104 -9.75 -8.59 -2.75
C ILE A 104 -11.23 -8.77 -3.03
N VAL A 105 -11.66 -8.51 -4.28
CA VAL A 105 -13.06 -8.63 -4.73
C VAL A 105 -13.14 -9.76 -5.75
N GLN A 106 -13.70 -10.89 -5.35
CA GLN A 106 -13.88 -12.09 -6.18
C GLN A 106 -15.36 -12.27 -6.60
N LYS A 107 -16.29 -11.66 -5.85
CA LYS A 107 -17.74 -11.78 -6.05
C LYS A 107 -18.40 -10.42 -5.83
N ASP A 108 -19.54 -10.20 -6.43
CA ASP A 108 -20.31 -8.95 -6.30
C ASP A 108 -20.65 -8.60 -4.85
N SER A 109 -20.91 -9.59 -3.99
CA SER A 109 -21.14 -9.38 -2.56
C SER A 109 -19.95 -8.82 -1.79
N GLU A 110 -18.75 -8.93 -2.33
CA GLU A 110 -17.52 -8.44 -1.73
C GLU A 110 -17.20 -6.98 -2.11
N VAL A 111 -17.80 -6.50 -3.20
CA VAL A 111 -17.73 -5.08 -3.61
C VAL A 111 -18.24 -4.19 -2.49
N GLU A 112 -19.36 -4.56 -1.86
CA GLU A 112 -19.94 -3.81 -0.75
C GLU A 112 -18.99 -3.70 0.45
N PHE A 113 -18.30 -4.80 0.80
CA PHE A 113 -17.27 -4.80 1.85
C PHE A 113 -16.16 -3.80 1.53
N PHE A 114 -15.61 -3.89 0.32
CA PHE A 114 -14.51 -3.03 -0.10
C PHE A 114 -14.91 -1.55 -0.17
N LEU A 115 -16.15 -1.27 -0.60
CA LEU A 115 -16.68 0.09 -0.61
C LEU A 115 -16.91 0.63 0.81
N LYS A 116 -17.38 -0.23 1.74
CA LYS A 116 -17.59 0.14 3.15
C LYS A 116 -16.29 0.39 3.91
N CYS A 117 -15.19 -0.25 3.53
CA CYS A 117 -13.87 0.07 4.10
C CYS A 117 -13.50 1.54 3.92
N ASN A 118 -14.05 2.24 2.91
CA ASN A 118 -13.98 3.70 2.66
C ASN A 118 -12.58 4.35 2.81
N ILE A 119 -11.57 3.55 3.11
CA ILE A 119 -10.21 3.97 3.46
C ILE A 119 -9.50 4.53 2.22
N PHE A 120 -9.82 4.00 1.04
CA PHE A 120 -9.18 4.39 -0.21
C PHE A 120 -9.97 5.43 -1.04
N LYS A 121 -11.21 5.74 -0.68
CA LYS A 121 -12.11 6.52 -1.55
C LYS A 121 -12.70 7.77 -0.90
N ASN A 122 -12.31 8.11 0.33
CA ASN A 122 -12.87 9.28 0.99
C ASN A 122 -12.00 10.52 0.73
N PRO A 123 -12.42 11.42 -0.19
CA PRO A 123 -11.68 12.65 -0.51
C PRO A 123 -11.64 13.65 0.65
N TYR A 124 -12.46 13.43 1.69
CA TYR A 124 -12.54 14.28 2.88
C TYR A 124 -11.73 13.73 4.06
N GLN A 125 -11.22 12.50 3.97
CA GLN A 125 -10.34 11.93 4.99
C GLN A 125 -8.87 12.16 4.62
N LYS A 126 -8.04 12.29 5.65
CA LYS A 126 -6.59 12.23 5.44
C LYS A 126 -6.22 10.83 4.93
N PRO A 127 -5.30 10.71 3.97
CA PRO A 127 -4.85 9.41 3.48
C PRO A 127 -4.00 8.67 4.52
N SER A 128 -3.83 9.22 5.72
CA SER A 128 -2.98 8.67 6.77
C SER A 128 -3.67 8.66 8.12
N CYS A 129 -3.34 7.66 8.93
CA CYS A 129 -3.69 7.58 10.34
C CYS A 129 -2.48 7.13 11.16
N GLY A 130 -2.49 7.44 12.45
CA GLY A 130 -1.53 6.89 13.41
C GLY A 130 -2.05 5.58 13.99
N VAL A 131 -1.18 4.59 14.12
CA VAL A 131 -1.51 3.30 14.73
C VAL A 131 -1.15 3.33 16.21
N GLY A 132 -2.15 3.14 17.08
CA GLY A 132 -1.95 3.00 18.52
C GLY A 132 -1.23 1.69 18.88
N LYS A 133 -0.61 1.63 20.05
CA LYS A 133 0.21 0.47 20.48
C LYS A 133 -0.55 -0.87 20.46
N ASP A 134 -1.79 -0.89 20.89
CA ASP A 134 -2.59 -2.12 20.93
C ASP A 134 -2.91 -2.58 19.50
N MET A 135 -3.25 -1.66 18.63
CA MET A 135 -3.52 -1.91 17.21
C MET A 135 -2.26 -2.35 16.46
N ASP A 136 -1.12 -1.73 16.77
CA ASP A 136 0.19 -2.09 16.19
C ASP A 136 0.47 -3.60 16.35
N SER A 137 0.26 -4.13 17.57
CA SER A 137 0.45 -5.55 17.86
C SER A 137 -0.50 -6.46 17.07
N ILE A 138 -1.76 -6.06 16.90
CA ILE A 138 -2.76 -6.83 16.13
C ILE A 138 -2.40 -6.85 14.65
N LEU A 139 -2.06 -5.69 14.09
CA LEU A 139 -1.67 -5.58 12.69
C LEU A 139 -0.39 -6.36 12.38
N ASP A 140 0.57 -6.39 13.31
CA ASP A 140 1.79 -7.21 13.20
C ASP A 140 1.48 -8.70 13.13
N GLN A 141 0.49 -9.18 13.89
CA GLN A 141 0.05 -10.58 13.80
C GLN A 141 -0.51 -10.90 12.41
N TYR A 142 -1.32 -10.03 11.82
CA TYR A 142 -1.80 -10.23 10.44
C TYR A 142 -0.66 -10.22 9.43
N LEU A 143 0.33 -9.31 9.57
CA LEU A 143 1.52 -9.32 8.71
C LEU A 143 2.32 -10.60 8.85
N ALA A 144 2.48 -11.11 10.07
CA ALA A 144 3.18 -12.37 10.30
C ALA A 144 2.46 -13.54 9.62
N LEU A 145 1.13 -13.63 9.72
CA LEU A 145 0.32 -14.64 9.04
C LEU A 145 0.41 -14.53 7.52
N ILE A 146 0.35 -13.32 6.98
CA ILE A 146 0.50 -13.09 5.54
C ILE A 146 1.90 -13.51 5.06
N ASN A 147 2.96 -13.13 5.78
CA ASN A 147 4.32 -13.52 5.42
C ASN A 147 4.54 -15.02 5.52
N LEU A 148 3.97 -15.68 6.52
CA LEU A 148 4.01 -17.12 6.64
C LEU A 148 3.38 -17.77 5.41
N GLU A 149 2.21 -17.32 5.01
CA GLU A 149 1.47 -17.86 3.87
C GLU A 149 2.18 -17.60 2.54
N LEU A 150 2.80 -16.43 2.35
CA LEU A 150 3.59 -16.12 1.16
C LEU A 150 4.83 -16.99 0.98
N ASN A 151 5.34 -17.59 2.07
CA ASN A 151 6.49 -18.48 2.05
C ASN A 151 6.11 -19.97 1.89
N HIS A 152 4.83 -20.32 1.95
CA HIS A 152 4.36 -21.66 1.61
C HIS A 152 4.37 -21.83 0.09
N GLU A 153 4.49 -23.10 -0.35
CA GLU A 153 4.28 -23.42 -1.75
C GLU A 153 2.83 -23.08 -2.13
N ASP A 154 2.64 -22.57 -3.36
CA ASP A 154 1.32 -22.19 -3.88
C ASP A 154 0.43 -23.45 -3.95
N ASP A 155 -0.43 -23.61 -2.95
CA ASP A 155 -1.36 -24.71 -2.83
C ASP A 155 -2.82 -24.22 -2.83
N PHE A 156 -3.74 -25.19 -2.79
CA PHE A 156 -5.16 -24.91 -2.66
C PHE A 156 -5.45 -24.17 -1.35
N GLY A 157 -5.77 -22.89 -1.45
CA GLY A 157 -6.20 -22.06 -0.32
C GLY A 157 -5.29 -20.90 0.02
N GLN A 158 -4.04 -20.88 -0.46
CA GLN A 158 -3.11 -19.78 -0.18
C GLN A 158 -3.72 -18.42 -0.53
N GLY A 159 -4.23 -18.26 -1.74
CA GLY A 159 -4.87 -17.01 -2.18
C GLY A 159 -6.08 -16.62 -1.33
N GLU A 160 -6.84 -17.60 -0.83
CA GLU A 160 -7.99 -17.36 0.05
C GLU A 160 -7.55 -16.88 1.43
N LEU A 161 -6.56 -17.54 2.05
CA LEU A 161 -6.01 -17.14 3.34
C LEU A 161 -5.41 -15.73 3.28
N LEU A 162 -4.63 -15.43 2.25
CA LEU A 162 -4.06 -14.10 2.05
C LEU A 162 -5.15 -13.02 1.93
N ARG A 163 -6.25 -13.29 1.21
CA ARG A 163 -7.40 -12.38 1.15
C ARG A 163 -8.06 -12.18 2.50
N MET A 164 -8.26 -13.27 3.25
CA MET A 164 -8.88 -13.20 4.58
C MET A 164 -8.02 -12.37 5.54
N TYR A 165 -6.72 -12.57 5.56
CA TYR A 165 -5.80 -11.81 6.41
C TYR A 165 -5.73 -10.33 6.01
N LEU A 166 -5.68 -10.03 4.71
CA LEU A 166 -5.73 -8.64 4.23
C LEU A 166 -7.05 -7.96 4.60
N ARG A 167 -8.18 -8.66 4.47
CA ARG A 167 -9.49 -8.13 4.89
C ARG A 167 -9.55 -7.87 6.38
N ALA A 168 -9.05 -8.81 7.19
CA ALA A 168 -8.98 -8.64 8.63
C ALA A 168 -8.11 -7.43 9.00
N PHE A 169 -6.96 -7.26 8.36
CA PHE A 169 -6.11 -6.08 8.50
C PHE A 169 -6.87 -4.79 8.18
N LEU A 170 -7.59 -4.73 7.05
CA LEU A 170 -8.35 -3.55 6.62
C LEU A 170 -9.54 -3.21 7.52
N VAL A 171 -10.13 -4.20 8.19
CA VAL A 171 -11.24 -3.99 9.14
C VAL A 171 -10.73 -3.42 10.47
N GLN A 172 -9.51 -3.74 10.86
CA GLN A 172 -8.92 -3.28 12.13
C GLN A 172 -8.46 -1.81 12.07
N VAL A 173 -8.14 -1.31 10.90
CA VAL A 173 -7.70 0.07 10.71
C VAL A 173 -8.89 1.01 10.51
#